data_0bf11aeecdbdb8f84428f5441958a049
#
_entry.id   0bf11aeecdbdb8f84428f5441958a049
#
_cell.length_a   1.000
_cell.length_b   1.000
_cell.length_c   1.000
_cell.angle_alpha   90.00
_cell.angle_beta   90.00
_cell.angle_gamma   90.00
#
_symmetry.space_group_name_H-M   'P 1'
#
loop_
_entity.id
_entity.type
_entity.pdbx_description
1 polymer ?
#
loop_
_entity_poly.entity_id
_entity_poly.type
_entity_poly.pdbx_seq_one_letter_code
_entity_poly.pdbx_strand_id
1 'polypeptide(L)'
;MLPRLPLAEWQHIFIDTSIFVDYFSDPNRYEKNPPVKRRIEITQSVLRTLAEVELPENKKRCIYVSAITISELRKLPESDNVNLLVETLMQHDVIFVDYTKRIATDLLNNLQKYLPDGKKFQFLSHLEKVLKVQNVASARQWIEDDMKIIACAKSLKRVDAILTSDTRTFLPIADAMELPCITMDESNFPRDIFGINIRGTQTTKR
;
A
#
# COMPACT_ATOMS: atom_id res chain seq x y z
N MET A 1 -18.70 -5.16 4.57
CA MET A 1 -17.73 -4.24 3.96
C MET A 1 -18.15 -2.83 4.34
N LEU A 2 -17.33 -2.08 5.05
CA LEU A 2 -17.64 -0.66 5.36
C LEU A 2 -17.68 0.14 4.05
N PRO A 3 -18.59 1.11 3.89
CA PRO A 3 -18.62 1.94 2.71
C PRO A 3 -17.28 2.68 2.59
N ARG A 4 -16.62 2.55 1.44
CA ARG A 4 -15.36 3.23 1.17
C ARG A 4 -15.63 4.73 1.03
N LEU A 5 -14.87 5.55 1.74
CA LEU A 5 -14.89 6.99 1.54
C LEU A 5 -14.39 7.33 0.13
N PRO A 6 -14.92 8.38 -0.50
CA PRO A 6 -14.33 8.94 -1.72
C PRO A 6 -12.85 9.30 -1.51
N LEU A 7 -12.02 9.13 -2.53
CA LEU A 7 -10.58 9.42 -2.49
C LEU A 7 -10.27 10.84 -1.97
N ALA A 8 -11.11 11.80 -2.33
CA ALA A 8 -10.96 13.19 -1.88
C ALA A 8 -11.15 13.39 -0.37
N GLU A 9 -11.80 12.44 0.32
CA GLU A 9 -12.09 12.51 1.75
C GLU A 9 -11.10 11.73 2.63
N TRP A 10 -10.15 10.99 2.03
CA TRP A 10 -9.16 10.23 2.79
C TRP A 10 -8.21 11.16 3.53
N GLN A 11 -8.19 11.03 4.85
CA GLN A 11 -7.32 11.80 5.74
C GLN A 11 -6.14 10.99 6.26
N HIS A 12 -6.38 9.71 6.59
CA HIS A 12 -5.39 8.82 7.19
C HIS A 12 -5.10 7.67 6.24
N ILE A 13 -3.99 7.76 5.51
CA ILE A 13 -3.63 6.82 4.45
C ILE A 13 -2.35 6.09 4.85
N PHE A 14 -2.40 4.77 4.87
CA PHE A 14 -1.21 3.96 5.04
C PHE A 14 -0.74 3.44 3.67
N ILE A 15 0.55 3.56 3.40
CA ILE A 15 1.14 3.20 2.11
C ILE A 15 2.08 2.01 2.30
N ASP A 16 1.82 0.95 1.52
CA ASP A 16 2.68 -0.22 1.43
C ASP A 16 3.90 0.03 0.54
N THR A 17 4.96 -0.74 0.74
CA THR A 17 6.21 -0.68 -0.03
C THR A 17 6.00 -0.80 -1.54
N SER A 18 5.08 -1.68 -1.98
CA SER A 18 4.80 -1.92 -3.40
C SER A 18 4.32 -0.66 -4.15
N ILE A 19 3.66 0.25 -3.44
CA ILE A 19 3.18 1.54 -3.99
C ILE A 19 4.36 2.44 -4.36
N PHE A 20 5.40 2.49 -3.52
CA PHE A 20 6.59 3.28 -3.85
C PHE A 20 7.33 2.69 -5.03
N VAL A 21 7.44 1.36 -5.11
CA VAL A 21 8.04 0.67 -6.26
C VAL A 21 7.31 1.05 -7.55
N ASP A 22 5.99 1.00 -7.56
CA ASP A 22 5.19 1.37 -8.73
C ASP A 22 5.29 2.87 -9.03
N TYR A 23 5.24 3.74 -8.02
CA TYR A 23 5.29 5.19 -8.22
C TYR A 23 6.57 5.66 -8.93
N PHE A 24 7.72 5.08 -8.58
CA PHE A 24 9.02 5.40 -9.18
C PHE A 24 9.35 4.58 -10.43
N SER A 25 8.50 3.62 -10.80
CA SER A 25 8.67 2.85 -12.02
C SER A 25 8.25 3.64 -13.26
N ASP A 26 9.04 3.52 -14.33
CA ASP A 26 8.65 4.04 -15.64
C ASP A 26 7.66 3.06 -16.30
N PRO A 27 6.39 3.46 -16.53
CA PRO A 27 5.39 2.58 -17.13
C PRO A 27 5.77 2.13 -18.56
N ASN A 28 6.61 2.90 -19.28
CA ASN A 28 7.02 2.54 -20.64
C ASN A 28 7.95 1.31 -20.67
N ARG A 29 8.64 1.01 -19.58
CA ARG A 29 9.44 -0.23 -19.46
C ARG A 29 8.56 -1.50 -19.47
N TYR A 30 7.25 -1.35 -19.26
CA TYR A 30 6.29 -2.46 -19.12
C TYR A 30 5.30 -2.55 -20.30
N GLU A 31 5.64 -2.04 -21.48
CA GLU A 31 4.76 -2.10 -22.68
C GLU A 31 4.34 -3.53 -23.03
N LYS A 32 5.24 -4.50 -22.82
CA LYS A 32 4.96 -5.94 -23.06
C LYS A 32 4.13 -6.60 -21.94
N ASN A 33 3.82 -5.85 -20.86
CA ASN A 33 3.01 -6.32 -19.73
C ASN A 33 1.94 -5.27 -19.38
N PRO A 34 0.88 -5.18 -20.18
CA PRO A 34 -0.15 -4.14 -20.03
C PRO A 34 -0.78 -4.08 -18.62
N PRO A 35 -1.05 -5.19 -17.91
CA PRO A 35 -1.56 -5.13 -16.55
C PRO A 35 -0.62 -4.42 -15.57
N VAL A 36 0.69 -4.67 -15.64
CA VAL A 36 1.70 -4.00 -14.80
C VAL A 36 1.81 -2.53 -15.16
N LYS A 37 1.91 -2.22 -16.47
CA LYS A 37 1.91 -0.83 -16.95
C LYS A 37 0.72 -0.06 -16.39
N ARG A 38 -0.47 -0.62 -16.52
CA ARG A 38 -1.71 0.01 -16.06
C ARG A 38 -1.74 0.23 -14.55
N ARG A 39 -1.28 -0.74 -13.78
CA ARG A 39 -1.17 -0.61 -12.32
C ARG A 39 -0.25 0.56 -11.93
N ILE A 40 0.91 0.69 -12.59
CA ILE A 40 1.86 1.80 -12.37
C ILE A 40 1.20 3.14 -12.68
N GLU A 41 0.52 3.25 -13.81
CA GLU A 41 -0.20 4.48 -14.22
C GLU A 41 -1.28 4.87 -13.19
N ILE A 42 -2.05 3.88 -12.69
CA ILE A 42 -3.05 4.10 -11.64
C ILE A 42 -2.38 4.60 -10.37
N THR A 43 -1.30 3.94 -9.91
CA THR A 43 -0.57 4.33 -8.70
C THR A 43 -0.08 5.77 -8.79
N GLN A 44 0.57 6.13 -9.88
CA GLN A 44 1.07 7.48 -10.11
C GLN A 44 -0.05 8.52 -10.13
N SER A 45 -1.18 8.19 -10.77
CA SER A 45 -2.34 9.07 -10.84
C SER A 45 -3.00 9.26 -9.48
N VAL A 46 -3.20 8.17 -8.71
CA VAL A 46 -3.79 8.23 -7.36
C VAL A 46 -2.93 9.07 -6.43
N LEU A 47 -1.62 8.83 -6.38
CA LEU A 47 -0.74 9.58 -5.48
C LEU A 47 -0.65 11.07 -5.88
N ARG A 48 -0.65 11.39 -7.17
CA ARG A 48 -0.72 12.77 -7.64
C ARG A 48 -2.04 13.43 -7.22
N THR A 49 -3.16 12.76 -7.43
CA THR A 49 -4.47 13.27 -7.01
C THR A 49 -4.53 13.51 -5.50
N LEU A 50 -3.96 12.61 -4.70
CA LEU A 50 -3.88 12.78 -3.24
C LEU A 50 -3.01 13.97 -2.83
N ALA A 51 -1.98 14.30 -3.61
CA ALA A 51 -1.13 15.46 -3.36
C ALA A 51 -1.78 16.78 -3.77
N GLU A 52 -2.58 16.77 -4.84
CA GLU A 52 -3.19 17.98 -5.44
C GLU A 52 -4.55 18.35 -4.82
N VAL A 53 -5.32 17.36 -4.33
CA VAL A 53 -6.66 17.60 -3.78
C VAL A 53 -6.55 18.06 -2.33
N GLU A 54 -6.93 19.30 -2.10
CA GLU A 54 -7.04 19.86 -0.75
C GLU A 54 -8.23 19.27 0.00
N LEU A 55 -8.02 19.01 1.29
CA LEU A 55 -9.11 18.59 2.17
C LEU A 55 -9.93 19.81 2.63
N PRO A 56 -11.27 19.65 2.78
CA PRO A 56 -12.10 20.74 3.28
C PRO A 56 -11.69 21.17 4.70
N GLU A 57 -11.83 22.48 4.99
CA GLU A 57 -11.80 23.06 6.33
C GLU A 57 -10.55 22.72 7.18
N ASN A 58 -9.37 23.12 6.73
CA ASN A 58 -8.11 23.00 7.51
C ASN A 58 -7.74 21.58 7.96
N LYS A 59 -8.32 20.55 7.37
CA LYS A 59 -7.93 19.17 7.62
C LYS A 59 -6.63 18.87 6.89
N LYS A 60 -5.70 18.19 7.57
CA LYS A 60 -4.43 17.78 6.99
C LYS A 60 -4.49 16.28 6.66
N ARG A 61 -3.99 15.93 5.47
CA ARG A 61 -3.79 14.52 5.12
C ARG A 61 -2.57 13.98 5.85
N CYS A 62 -2.72 12.82 6.48
CA CYS A 62 -1.65 12.10 7.15
C CYS A 62 -1.29 10.88 6.33
N ILE A 63 -0.06 10.81 5.85
CA ILE A 63 0.50 9.66 5.15
C ILE A 63 1.34 8.86 6.14
N TYR A 64 1.02 7.59 6.30
CA TYR A 64 1.72 6.67 7.19
C TYR A 64 2.47 5.62 6.37
N VAL A 65 3.68 5.31 6.81
CA VAL A 65 4.55 4.29 6.21
C VAL A 65 5.18 3.47 7.33
N SER A 66 5.30 2.17 7.16
CA SER A 66 6.06 1.35 8.12
C SER A 66 7.55 1.66 8.04
N ALA A 67 8.23 1.72 9.18
CA ALA A 67 9.69 1.81 9.22
C ALA A 67 10.36 0.59 8.54
N ILE A 68 9.67 -0.56 8.46
CA ILE A 68 10.14 -1.76 7.73
C ILE A 68 10.25 -1.48 6.23
N THR A 69 9.36 -0.67 5.67
CA THR A 69 9.38 -0.26 4.26
C THR A 69 10.73 0.32 3.84
N ILE A 70 11.41 1.06 4.72
CA ILE A 70 12.76 1.58 4.44
C ILE A 70 13.76 0.45 4.19
N SER A 71 13.67 -0.62 5.00
CA SER A 71 14.54 -1.79 4.87
C SER A 71 14.27 -2.56 3.58
N GLU A 72 13.00 -2.64 3.17
CA GLU A 72 12.60 -3.31 1.93
C GLU A 72 13.05 -2.52 0.71
N LEU A 73 12.84 -1.21 0.70
CA LEU A 73 13.28 -0.34 -0.40
C LEU A 73 14.79 -0.42 -0.62
N ARG A 74 15.59 -0.52 0.46
CA ARG A 74 17.05 -0.68 0.37
C ARG A 74 17.51 -2.01 -0.25
N LYS A 75 16.65 -3.01 -0.34
CA LYS A 75 16.94 -4.28 -1.02
C LYS A 75 16.74 -4.20 -2.54
N LEU A 76 16.16 -3.12 -3.04
CA LEU A 76 15.95 -2.92 -4.48
C LEU A 76 17.29 -2.65 -5.19
N PRO A 77 17.47 -3.16 -6.43
CA PRO A 77 18.77 -3.10 -7.13
C PRO A 77 19.21 -1.70 -7.56
N GLU A 78 18.35 -0.69 -7.50
CA GLU A 78 18.67 0.70 -7.87
C GLU A 78 18.86 1.56 -6.60
N SER A 79 19.94 1.31 -5.86
CA SER A 79 20.18 1.89 -4.52
C SER A 79 20.21 3.42 -4.47
N ASP A 80 20.68 4.10 -5.52
CA ASP A 80 20.80 5.57 -5.50
C ASP A 80 19.43 6.27 -5.53
N ASN A 81 18.50 5.74 -6.32
CA ASN A 81 17.12 6.24 -6.36
C ASN A 81 16.38 5.96 -5.04
N VAL A 82 16.71 4.85 -4.37
CA VAL A 82 16.12 4.48 -3.09
C VAL A 82 16.55 5.41 -1.98
N ASN A 83 17.83 5.80 -1.93
CA ASN A 83 18.31 6.76 -0.94
C ASN A 83 17.62 8.13 -1.12
N LEU A 84 17.53 8.61 -2.35
CA LEU A 84 16.80 9.84 -2.67
C LEU A 84 15.32 9.74 -2.28
N LEU A 85 14.70 8.59 -2.52
CA LEU A 85 13.31 8.33 -2.11
C LEU A 85 13.15 8.40 -0.59
N VAL A 86 14.00 7.70 0.16
CA VAL A 86 13.95 7.70 1.63
C VAL A 86 14.17 9.12 2.15
N GLU A 87 15.15 9.86 1.63
CA GLU A 87 15.38 11.27 1.98
C GLU A 87 14.16 12.13 1.67
N THR A 88 13.55 11.97 0.49
CA THR A 88 12.33 12.67 0.09
C THR A 88 11.19 12.37 1.06
N LEU A 89 10.96 11.10 1.41
CA LEU A 89 9.93 10.73 2.37
C LEU A 89 10.18 11.32 3.76
N MET A 90 11.44 11.42 4.18
CA MET A 90 11.81 12.03 5.46
C MET A 90 11.69 13.57 5.47
N GLN A 91 11.78 14.22 4.30
CA GLN A 91 11.61 15.67 4.16
C GLN A 91 10.13 16.09 4.07
N HIS A 92 9.24 15.19 3.67
CA HIS A 92 7.81 15.44 3.60
C HIS A 92 7.12 15.00 4.90
N ASP A 93 5.90 15.48 5.11
CA ASP A 93 5.06 15.18 6.30
C ASP A 93 4.58 13.69 6.33
N VAL A 94 5.49 12.76 6.08
CA VAL A 94 5.23 11.32 6.17
C VAL A 94 5.51 10.84 7.59
N ILE A 95 4.58 10.12 8.17
CA ILE A 95 4.66 9.61 9.53
C ILE A 95 5.15 8.16 9.48
N PHE A 96 6.36 7.91 9.98
CA PHE A 96 6.87 6.55 10.09
C PHE A 96 6.30 5.85 11.32
N VAL A 97 5.80 4.65 11.10
CA VAL A 97 5.24 3.78 12.14
C VAL A 97 6.24 2.69 12.45
N ASP A 98 6.79 2.73 13.65
CA ASP A 98 7.75 1.73 14.12
C ASP A 98 7.08 0.40 14.47
N TYR A 99 7.72 -0.72 14.10
CA TYR A 99 7.32 -2.05 14.54
C TYR A 99 7.82 -2.28 15.96
N THR A 100 7.03 -1.87 16.94
CA THR A 100 7.37 -1.92 18.37
C THR A 100 7.09 -3.29 18.99
N LYS A 101 7.67 -3.54 20.19
CA LYS A 101 7.35 -4.73 20.98
C LYS A 101 5.85 -4.89 21.23
N ARG A 102 5.12 -3.78 21.46
CA ARG A 102 3.66 -3.81 21.64
C ARG A 102 2.95 -4.33 20.40
N ILE A 103 3.31 -3.82 19.22
CA ILE A 103 2.73 -4.27 17.94
C ILE A 103 3.05 -5.75 17.71
N ALA A 104 4.29 -6.16 17.97
CA ALA A 104 4.68 -7.57 17.84
C ALA A 104 3.86 -8.49 18.76
N THR A 105 3.64 -8.08 20.01
CA THR A 105 2.84 -8.84 20.97
C THR A 105 1.38 -8.91 20.55
N ASP A 106 0.81 -7.80 20.10
CA ASP A 106 -0.56 -7.75 19.60
C ASP A 106 -0.76 -8.64 18.36
N LEU A 107 0.21 -8.60 17.43
CA LEU A 107 0.20 -9.49 16.27
C LEU A 107 0.21 -10.96 16.69
N LEU A 108 1.10 -11.35 17.59
CA LEU A 108 1.20 -12.74 18.08
C LEU A 108 -0.09 -13.18 18.77
N ASN A 109 -0.64 -12.36 19.67
CA ASN A 109 -1.84 -12.68 20.43
C ASN A 109 -3.09 -12.80 19.55
N ASN A 110 -3.14 -12.04 18.46
CA ASN A 110 -4.27 -12.03 17.54
C ASN A 110 -4.04 -12.87 16.28
N LEU A 111 -2.86 -13.45 16.11
CA LEU A 111 -2.52 -14.23 14.92
C LEU A 111 -3.49 -15.40 14.70
N GLN A 112 -3.88 -16.11 15.76
CA GLN A 112 -4.87 -17.17 15.69
C GLN A 112 -6.27 -16.67 15.30
N LYS A 113 -6.63 -15.46 15.72
CA LYS A 113 -7.89 -14.84 15.35
C LYS A 113 -7.93 -14.44 13.89
N TYR A 114 -6.83 -13.88 13.38
CA TYR A 114 -6.73 -13.42 11.98
C TYR A 114 -6.41 -14.56 11.02
N LEU A 115 -5.64 -15.55 11.48
CA LEU A 115 -5.25 -16.74 10.75
C LEU A 115 -5.47 -17.97 11.66
N PRO A 116 -6.74 -18.38 11.87
CA PRO A 116 -7.07 -19.47 12.80
C PRO A 116 -6.32 -20.76 12.47
N ASP A 117 -6.07 -21.56 13.52
CA ASP A 117 -5.35 -22.84 13.41
C ASP A 117 -5.87 -23.71 12.26
N GLY A 118 -4.96 -24.33 11.50
CA GLY A 118 -5.25 -25.03 10.27
C GLY A 118 -5.33 -24.12 9.04
N LYS A 119 -5.95 -22.95 9.13
CA LYS A 119 -6.01 -22.00 8.02
C LYS A 119 -4.69 -21.27 7.81
N LYS A 120 -3.93 -21.02 8.87
CA LYS A 120 -2.59 -20.41 8.78
C LYS A 120 -1.67 -21.27 7.91
N PHE A 121 -1.58 -22.57 8.18
CA PHE A 121 -0.76 -23.49 7.38
C PHE A 121 -1.24 -23.60 5.94
N GLN A 122 -2.55 -23.69 5.74
CA GLN A 122 -3.14 -23.72 4.39
C GLN A 122 -2.89 -22.42 3.65
N PHE A 123 -3.03 -21.28 4.33
CA PHE A 123 -2.81 -19.96 3.76
C PHE A 123 -1.34 -19.75 3.37
N LEU A 124 -0.40 -20.06 4.27
CA LEU A 124 1.03 -19.99 3.97
C LEU A 124 1.43 -20.95 2.85
N SER A 125 0.95 -22.19 2.88
CA SER A 125 1.20 -23.17 1.83
C SER A 125 0.57 -22.76 0.50
N HIS A 126 -0.60 -22.12 0.51
CA HIS A 126 -1.22 -21.57 -0.69
C HIS A 126 -0.38 -20.42 -1.26
N LEU A 127 0.05 -19.47 -0.43
CA LEU A 127 0.91 -18.38 -0.85
C LEU A 127 2.24 -18.86 -1.41
N GLU A 128 2.88 -19.84 -0.78
CA GLU A 128 4.11 -20.46 -1.28
C GLU A 128 3.92 -21.04 -2.69
N LYS A 129 2.78 -21.70 -2.96
CA LYS A 129 2.43 -22.21 -4.28
C LYS A 129 2.16 -21.12 -5.31
N VAL A 130 1.42 -20.08 -4.91
CA VAL A 130 1.05 -18.95 -5.79
C VAL A 130 2.28 -18.14 -6.19
N LEU A 131 3.20 -17.92 -5.25
CA LEU A 131 4.43 -17.16 -5.49
C LEU A 131 5.42 -17.89 -6.41
N LYS A 132 5.27 -19.21 -6.62
CA LYS A 132 6.20 -20.04 -7.42
C LYS A 132 7.67 -19.78 -7.07
N VAL A 133 7.96 -19.53 -5.81
CA VAL A 133 9.30 -19.13 -5.38
C VAL A 133 10.16 -20.38 -5.30
N GLN A 134 11.30 -20.35 -5.97
CA GLN A 134 12.29 -21.44 -5.91
C GLN A 134 12.92 -21.60 -4.53
N ASN A 135 12.78 -20.59 -3.67
CA ASN A 135 13.32 -20.57 -2.30
C ASN A 135 12.22 -20.28 -1.28
N VAL A 136 11.76 -21.31 -0.59
CA VAL A 136 10.72 -21.25 0.46
C VAL A 136 11.08 -20.26 1.59
N ALA A 137 12.37 -20.14 1.93
CA ALA A 137 12.82 -19.21 2.97
C ALA A 137 12.56 -17.75 2.59
N SER A 138 12.77 -17.37 1.32
CA SER A 138 12.49 -16.02 0.82
C SER A 138 11.00 -15.71 0.81
N ALA A 139 10.15 -16.67 0.39
CA ALA A 139 8.70 -16.49 0.42
C ALA A 139 8.18 -16.28 1.86
N ARG A 140 8.69 -17.05 2.82
CA ARG A 140 8.34 -16.88 4.23
C ARG A 140 8.73 -15.50 4.75
N GLN A 141 9.92 -15.03 4.41
CA GLN A 141 10.39 -13.70 4.82
C GLN A 141 9.47 -12.58 4.31
N TRP A 142 9.06 -12.64 3.04
CA TRP A 142 8.14 -11.65 2.48
C TRP A 142 6.79 -11.63 3.22
N ILE A 143 6.20 -12.80 3.44
CA ILE A 143 4.95 -12.92 4.19
C ILE A 143 5.10 -12.35 5.62
N GLU A 144 6.22 -12.62 6.28
CA GLU A 144 6.49 -12.12 7.62
C GLU A 144 6.67 -10.59 7.63
N ASP A 145 7.32 -10.02 6.63
CA ASP A 145 7.50 -8.58 6.51
C ASP A 145 6.16 -7.90 6.19
N ASP A 146 5.35 -8.43 5.27
CA ASP A 146 3.98 -7.95 5.03
C ASP A 146 3.12 -7.98 6.29
N MET A 147 3.15 -9.07 7.06
CA MET A 147 2.41 -9.19 8.33
C MET A 147 2.82 -8.11 9.34
N LYS A 148 4.10 -7.77 9.42
CA LYS A 148 4.61 -6.72 10.31
C LYS A 148 4.16 -5.33 9.84
N ILE A 149 4.23 -5.07 8.53
CA ILE A 149 3.79 -3.82 7.92
C ILE A 149 2.28 -3.62 8.16
N ILE A 150 1.48 -4.66 7.93
CA ILE A 150 0.03 -4.62 8.18
C ILE A 150 -0.27 -4.43 9.66
N ALA A 151 0.51 -5.05 10.56
CA ALA A 151 0.36 -4.85 12.00
C ALA A 151 0.67 -3.40 12.42
N CYS A 152 1.63 -2.74 11.75
CA CYS A 152 1.87 -1.30 11.94
C CYS A 152 0.62 -0.49 11.54
N ALA A 153 0.04 -0.77 10.38
CA ALA A 153 -1.19 -0.10 9.94
C ALA A 153 -2.34 -0.32 10.94
N LYS A 154 -2.51 -1.55 11.43
CA LYS A 154 -3.55 -1.92 12.41
C LYS A 154 -3.36 -1.24 13.76
N SER A 155 -2.16 -0.87 14.13
CA SER A 155 -1.86 -0.18 15.38
C SER A 155 -2.32 1.28 15.41
N LEU A 156 -2.63 1.85 14.26
CA LEU A 156 -3.11 3.21 14.14
C LEU A 156 -4.58 3.29 14.62
N LYS A 157 -4.92 4.41 15.28
CA LYS A 157 -6.29 4.63 15.78
C LYS A 157 -7.30 4.78 14.66
N ARG A 158 -6.85 5.29 13.52
CA ARG A 158 -7.68 5.53 12.34
C ARG A 158 -6.84 5.31 11.08
N VAL A 159 -7.40 4.56 10.15
CA VAL A 159 -6.89 4.40 8.79
C VAL A 159 -8.09 4.41 7.87
N ASP A 160 -8.14 5.36 6.95
CA ASP A 160 -9.23 5.48 5.97
C ASP A 160 -8.98 4.58 4.76
N ALA A 161 -7.69 4.39 4.39
CA ALA A 161 -7.27 3.51 3.31
C ALA A 161 -5.85 2.98 3.54
N ILE A 162 -5.63 1.71 3.19
CA ILE A 162 -4.30 1.12 3.03
C ILE A 162 -4.10 0.86 1.55
N LEU A 163 -3.09 1.47 0.96
CA LEU A 163 -2.78 1.33 -0.46
C LEU A 163 -1.73 0.26 -0.68
N THR A 164 -2.00 -0.69 -1.56
CA THR A 164 -1.05 -1.72 -1.97
C THR A 164 -1.18 -2.05 -3.47
N SER A 165 -0.09 -2.47 -4.08
CA SER A 165 -0.07 -3.12 -5.40
C SER A 165 0.08 -4.63 -5.30
N ASP A 166 0.31 -5.16 -4.10
CA ASP A 166 0.47 -6.59 -3.88
C ASP A 166 -0.86 -7.28 -3.55
N THR A 167 -1.40 -7.93 -4.58
CA THR A 167 -2.63 -8.74 -4.47
C THR A 167 -2.36 -10.17 -4.03
N ARG A 168 -1.10 -10.61 -3.93
CA ARG A 168 -0.74 -11.99 -3.68
C ARG A 168 -0.45 -12.29 -2.21
N THR A 169 0.26 -11.40 -1.54
CA THR A 169 0.64 -11.58 -0.13
C THR A 169 -0.01 -10.54 0.77
N PHE A 170 0.17 -9.27 0.49
CA PHE A 170 -0.29 -8.18 1.34
C PHE A 170 -1.82 -8.11 1.45
N LEU A 171 -2.54 -8.07 0.32
CA LEU A 171 -4.00 -7.95 0.33
C LEU A 171 -4.70 -9.07 1.11
N PRO A 172 -4.41 -10.37 0.88
CA PRO A 172 -5.05 -11.45 1.63
C PRO A 172 -4.82 -11.38 3.14
N ILE A 173 -3.64 -10.91 3.58
CA ILE A 173 -3.33 -10.73 5.00
C ILE A 173 -4.11 -9.54 5.57
N ALA A 174 -4.14 -8.42 4.87
CA ALA A 174 -4.89 -7.24 5.29
C ALA A 174 -6.39 -7.51 5.38
N ASP A 175 -6.96 -8.25 4.43
CA ASP A 175 -8.36 -8.69 4.44
C ASP A 175 -8.65 -9.61 5.63
N ALA A 176 -7.75 -10.56 5.94
CA ALA A 176 -7.88 -11.42 7.12
C ALA A 176 -7.82 -10.63 8.44
N MET A 177 -7.16 -9.48 8.44
CA MET A 177 -7.10 -8.55 9.58
C MET A 177 -8.22 -7.51 9.57
N GLU A 178 -9.18 -7.60 8.64
CA GLU A 178 -10.34 -6.70 8.49
C GLU A 178 -9.94 -5.22 8.30
N LEU A 179 -8.87 -4.97 7.53
CA LEU A 179 -8.37 -3.63 7.28
C LEU A 179 -8.89 -3.08 5.93
N PRO A 180 -9.06 -1.75 5.81
CA PRO A 180 -9.55 -1.10 4.58
C PRO A 180 -8.46 -1.05 3.49
N CYS A 181 -8.11 -2.21 2.94
CA CYS A 181 -7.06 -2.34 1.93
C CYS A 181 -7.63 -2.09 0.52
N ILE A 182 -6.90 -1.32 -0.27
CA ILE A 182 -7.29 -0.92 -1.63
C ILE A 182 -6.12 -1.21 -2.57
N THR A 183 -6.39 -2.00 -3.61
CA THR A 183 -5.41 -2.34 -4.64
C THR A 183 -5.41 -1.35 -5.80
N MET A 184 -4.25 -1.14 -6.41
CA MET A 184 -4.06 -0.25 -7.56
C MET A 184 -4.48 -0.93 -8.87
N ASP A 185 -5.77 -1.15 -9.02
CA ASP A 185 -6.36 -1.79 -10.20
C ASP A 185 -7.60 -1.04 -10.73
N GLU A 186 -8.06 -1.39 -11.92
CA GLU A 186 -9.20 -0.73 -12.59
C GLU A 186 -10.54 -0.97 -11.88
N SER A 187 -10.67 -1.99 -11.05
CA SER A 187 -11.89 -2.25 -10.29
C SER A 187 -12.08 -1.24 -9.16
N ASN A 188 -10.97 -0.80 -8.57
CA ASN A 188 -10.96 0.23 -7.53
C ASN A 188 -10.86 1.65 -8.11
N PHE A 189 -10.17 1.80 -9.26
CA PHE A 189 -9.91 3.08 -9.93
C PHE A 189 -10.25 2.99 -11.42
N PRO A 190 -11.54 2.97 -11.80
CA PRO A 190 -11.97 2.94 -13.19
C PRO A 190 -11.53 4.22 -13.93
N ARG A 191 -11.28 4.09 -15.25
CA ARG A 191 -10.74 5.17 -16.10
C ARG A 191 -11.54 6.48 -16.01
N ASP A 192 -12.84 6.38 -15.83
CA ASP A 192 -13.73 7.54 -15.80
C ASP A 192 -13.56 8.42 -14.55
N ILE A 193 -13.08 7.86 -13.43
CA ILE A 193 -12.80 8.65 -12.20
C ILE A 193 -11.69 9.67 -12.46
N PHE A 194 -10.64 9.27 -13.16
CA PHE A 194 -9.53 10.20 -13.50
C PHE A 194 -9.89 11.18 -14.62
N GLY A 195 -10.82 10.81 -15.50
CA GLY A 195 -11.32 11.69 -16.58
C GLY A 195 -12.24 12.81 -16.06
N ILE A 196 -13.06 12.53 -15.08
CA ILE A 196 -14.04 13.49 -14.51
C ILE A 196 -13.35 14.51 -13.60
N ASN A 197 -12.40 14.08 -12.76
CA ASN A 197 -11.70 14.98 -11.83
C ASN A 197 -10.73 15.94 -12.53
N ILE A 198 -10.14 15.55 -13.67
CA ILE A 198 -9.24 16.44 -14.42
C ILE A 198 -10.03 17.48 -15.24
N ARG A 199 -11.26 17.16 -15.65
CA ARG A 199 -12.12 18.09 -16.44
C ARG A 199 -12.97 19.02 -15.57
N GLY A 200 -13.17 18.70 -14.30
CA GLY A 200 -13.96 19.54 -13.37
C GLY A 200 -13.29 20.85 -12.96
N THR A 201 -12.01 21.05 -13.30
CA THR A 201 -11.26 22.29 -13.03
C THR A 201 -11.12 23.19 -14.26
N GLN A 202 -11.80 22.93 -15.37
CA GLN A 202 -11.91 23.96 -16.40
C GLN A 202 -12.94 25.00 -15.96
N THR A 203 -12.44 25.94 -15.19
CA THR A 203 -13.00 27.25 -14.91
C THR A 203 -13.66 27.83 -16.15
N THR A 204 -14.96 27.95 -16.12
CA THR A 204 -15.69 28.92 -16.94
C THR A 204 -15.20 30.31 -16.57
N LYS A 205 -14.21 30.83 -17.27
CA LYS A 205 -14.00 32.28 -17.35
C LYS A 205 -15.17 32.84 -18.18
N ARG A 206 -16.05 33.54 -17.50
CA ARG A 206 -16.81 34.66 -18.07
C ARG A 206 -16.35 35.94 -17.45
#